data_63f65f986abbc87631aa7fdb77b4365f
#
_entry.id   63f65f986abbc87631aa7fdb77b4365f
#
_cell.length_a   1.000
_cell.length_b   1.000
_cell.length_c   1.000
_cell.angle_alpha   90.00
_cell.angle_beta   90.00
_cell.angle_gamma   90.00
#
_symmetry.space_group_name_H-M   'P 1'
#
loop_
_entity.id
_entity.type
_entity.pdbx_description
1 polymer ?
#
loop_
_entity_poly.entity_id
_entity_poly.type
_entity_poly.pdbx_seq_one_letter_code
_entity_poly.pdbx_strand_id
1 'polypeptide(L)'
;MSDPYILGTRGSALALTQSTLAAEHIVQVFNTHSREHGAERTLSFDITTVKTDGDVLTGPLATLGGTGVFAAALRQRLLDGDTPGGVDVAVHSLKDLPAEPCPGLVIAAILEREDPRDALVARDNLTLDTLPTGARVGTGSPRRAAQVRALRPDLEIVDIRGNVGTRIARVKGLEEHGNRQVVVRDSAETDEAAHRGIGTENTGDCDAVILAVSGLKRLGKESVITEYLDPSRMLPAPGQGALAIQVRETEFANPDTATLFDSEISRPVRTLGEALIAADHFETHLEVTAERRLLRRLEAGCAAPIGAYATVKDGDLVLTAVVASPDGTESLRHTSATGELDVPGAERLGIRVAEDLFQMGAAALAGLEVK
;
A
#
# COMPACT_ATOMS: atom_id res chain seq x y z
N MET A 1 -33.11 5.70 9.53
CA MET A 1 -31.68 5.32 9.41
C MET A 1 -31.35 5.48 7.95
N SER A 2 -30.26 6.13 7.60
CA SER A 2 -29.78 6.17 6.21
C SER A 2 -29.29 4.78 5.83
N ASP A 3 -29.42 4.40 4.56
CA ASP A 3 -28.84 3.18 4.05
C ASP A 3 -27.31 3.19 4.26
N PRO A 4 -26.67 2.03 4.54
CA PRO A 4 -25.23 1.94 4.69
C PRO A 4 -24.52 2.25 3.35
N TYR A 5 -23.36 2.87 3.42
CA TYR A 5 -22.48 3.03 2.25
C TYR A 5 -21.83 1.68 1.91
N ILE A 6 -21.66 1.40 0.62
CA ILE A 6 -21.04 0.17 0.13
C ILE A 6 -19.53 0.40 0.04
N LEU A 7 -18.75 -0.31 0.87
CA LEU A 7 -17.30 -0.26 0.88
C LEU A 7 -16.74 -1.45 0.11
N GLY A 8 -16.12 -1.17 -1.03
CA GLY A 8 -15.46 -2.17 -1.86
C GLY A 8 -14.06 -2.54 -1.36
N THR A 9 -13.76 -3.83 -1.33
CA THR A 9 -12.42 -4.35 -0.97
C THR A 9 -12.06 -5.58 -1.79
N ARG A 10 -10.76 -5.93 -1.82
CA ARG A 10 -10.29 -7.20 -2.39
C ARG A 10 -10.60 -8.36 -1.45
N GLY A 11 -10.68 -9.58 -2.00
CA GLY A 11 -11.00 -10.80 -1.25
C GLY A 11 -9.87 -11.37 -0.38
N SER A 12 -8.66 -10.77 -0.36
CA SER A 12 -7.57 -11.27 0.48
C SER A 12 -7.80 -10.95 1.97
N ALA A 13 -7.35 -11.84 2.87
CA ALA A 13 -7.48 -11.62 4.31
C ALA A 13 -6.93 -10.26 4.76
N LEU A 14 -5.78 -9.84 4.22
CA LEU A 14 -5.20 -8.53 4.54
C LEU A 14 -6.10 -7.37 4.06
N ALA A 15 -6.65 -7.45 2.85
CA ALA A 15 -7.51 -6.39 2.32
C ALA A 15 -8.81 -6.29 3.13
N LEU A 16 -9.43 -7.41 3.48
CA LEU A 16 -10.62 -7.45 4.34
C LEU A 16 -10.32 -6.82 5.71
N THR A 17 -9.24 -7.25 6.37
CA THR A 17 -8.84 -6.66 7.66
C THR A 17 -8.61 -5.15 7.55
N GLN A 18 -7.91 -4.69 6.51
CA GLN A 18 -7.66 -3.27 6.28
C GLN A 18 -8.94 -2.47 6.08
N SER A 19 -9.89 -3.01 5.31
CA SER A 19 -11.17 -2.36 5.04
C SER A 19 -12.06 -2.31 6.27
N THR A 20 -12.07 -3.37 7.09
CA THR A 20 -12.79 -3.39 8.37
C THR A 20 -12.23 -2.33 9.33
N LEU A 21 -10.90 -2.31 9.52
CA LEU A 21 -10.24 -1.31 10.38
C LEU A 21 -10.49 0.12 9.89
N ALA A 22 -10.46 0.35 8.59
CA ALA A 22 -10.75 1.66 8.01
C ALA A 22 -12.20 2.08 8.26
N ALA A 23 -13.17 1.20 8.01
CA ALA A 23 -14.59 1.47 8.25
C ALA A 23 -14.86 1.79 9.73
N GLU A 24 -14.33 0.97 10.65
CA GLU A 24 -14.46 1.18 12.09
C GLU A 24 -13.87 2.52 12.54
N HIS A 25 -12.67 2.87 12.05
CA HIS A 25 -12.02 4.13 12.36
C HIS A 25 -12.83 5.34 11.86
N ILE A 26 -13.28 5.32 10.59
CA ILE A 26 -14.08 6.39 10.00
C ILE A 26 -15.37 6.59 10.79
N VAL A 27 -16.07 5.51 11.13
CA VAL A 27 -17.30 5.57 11.93
C VAL A 27 -17.02 6.13 13.32
N GLN A 28 -15.95 5.70 13.98
CA GLN A 28 -15.58 6.18 15.31
C GLN A 28 -15.30 7.67 15.32
N VAL A 29 -14.46 8.15 14.39
CA VAL A 29 -14.08 9.57 14.29
C VAL A 29 -15.30 10.42 13.94
N PHE A 30 -16.12 9.98 12.99
CA PHE A 30 -17.35 10.68 12.61
C PHE A 30 -18.34 10.80 13.78
N ASN A 31 -18.55 9.72 14.55
CA ASN A 31 -19.44 9.75 15.70
C ASN A 31 -18.95 10.70 16.81
N THR A 32 -17.64 10.79 17.00
CA THR A 32 -17.03 11.73 17.95
C THR A 32 -17.26 13.17 17.48
N HIS A 33 -16.92 13.45 16.22
CA HIS A 33 -17.12 14.76 15.61
C HIS A 33 -18.58 15.20 15.60
N SER A 34 -19.52 14.31 15.26
CA SER A 34 -20.96 14.59 15.26
C SER A 34 -21.48 14.96 16.64
N ARG A 35 -21.06 14.28 17.70
CA ARG A 35 -21.45 14.57 19.10
C ARG A 35 -20.95 15.92 19.55
N GLU A 36 -19.70 16.27 19.24
CA GLU A 36 -19.10 17.55 19.57
C GLU A 36 -19.86 18.74 18.94
N HIS A 37 -20.45 18.52 17.76
CA HIS A 37 -21.26 19.53 17.05
C HIS A 37 -22.78 19.40 17.31
N GLY A 38 -23.19 18.61 18.32
CA GLY A 38 -24.59 18.51 18.75
C GLY A 38 -25.52 17.84 17.72
N ALA A 39 -24.97 17.02 16.82
CA ALA A 39 -25.74 16.31 15.79
C ALA A 39 -25.79 14.82 16.08
N GLU A 40 -27.01 14.22 16.09
CA GLU A 40 -27.18 12.77 16.08
C GLU A 40 -27.23 12.29 14.62
N ARG A 41 -26.07 11.98 14.04
CA ARG A 41 -25.98 11.37 12.71
C ARG A 41 -25.30 10.02 12.82
N THR A 42 -25.76 9.07 12.00
CA THR A 42 -25.20 7.72 11.94
C THR A 42 -24.53 7.50 10.59
N LEU A 43 -23.36 6.84 10.62
CA LEU A 43 -22.62 6.38 9.47
C LEU A 43 -22.42 4.87 9.62
N SER A 44 -22.64 4.11 8.56
CA SER A 44 -22.35 2.68 8.52
C SER A 44 -21.88 2.26 7.15
N PHE A 45 -21.11 1.17 7.10
CA PHE A 45 -20.59 0.59 5.87
C PHE A 45 -20.95 -0.88 5.75
N ASP A 46 -21.40 -1.29 4.56
CA ASP A 46 -21.50 -2.68 4.15
C ASP A 46 -20.28 -3.04 3.30
N ILE A 47 -19.45 -3.98 3.79
CA ILE A 47 -18.21 -4.37 3.10
C ILE A 47 -18.54 -5.42 2.04
N THR A 48 -18.18 -5.13 0.79
CA THR A 48 -18.33 -6.06 -0.33
C THR A 48 -16.98 -6.39 -0.98
N THR A 49 -16.82 -7.65 -1.37
CA THR A 49 -15.58 -8.10 -2.04
C THR A 49 -15.69 -7.96 -3.55
N VAL A 50 -14.67 -7.35 -4.14
CA VAL A 50 -14.51 -7.20 -5.59
C VAL A 50 -13.40 -8.13 -6.06
N LYS A 51 -13.71 -9.04 -6.99
CA LYS A 51 -12.69 -9.89 -7.62
C LYS A 51 -11.83 -9.04 -8.54
N THR A 52 -10.50 -9.16 -8.40
CA THR A 52 -9.54 -8.45 -9.24
C THR A 52 -8.75 -9.44 -10.10
N ASP A 53 -8.39 -9.05 -11.32
CA ASP A 53 -7.55 -9.88 -12.20
C ASP A 53 -6.20 -10.22 -11.55
N GLY A 54 -5.68 -9.32 -10.72
CA GLY A 54 -4.46 -9.54 -9.94
C GLY A 54 -4.57 -10.64 -8.87
N ASP A 55 -5.79 -11.02 -8.47
CA ASP A 55 -6.03 -12.14 -7.55
C ASP A 55 -6.09 -13.48 -8.30
N VAL A 56 -6.24 -13.46 -9.63
CA VAL A 56 -6.39 -14.64 -10.50
C VAL A 56 -5.12 -14.92 -11.30
N LEU A 57 -4.40 -13.87 -11.72
CA LEU A 57 -3.23 -14.00 -12.59
C LEU A 57 -1.95 -14.34 -11.81
N THR A 58 -1.24 -15.39 -12.24
CA THR A 58 -0.07 -15.96 -11.56
C THR A 58 1.29 -15.58 -12.17
N GLY A 59 1.30 -14.74 -13.23
CA GLY A 59 2.52 -14.31 -13.92
C GLY A 59 3.38 -13.29 -13.15
N PRO A 60 4.61 -12.99 -13.59
CA PRO A 60 5.44 -11.94 -13.01
C PRO A 60 4.75 -10.58 -13.04
N LEU A 61 4.78 -9.80 -11.94
CA LEU A 61 4.15 -8.47 -11.86
C LEU A 61 4.60 -7.52 -12.98
N ALA A 62 5.85 -7.64 -13.42
CA ALA A 62 6.39 -6.86 -14.53
C ALA A 62 5.72 -7.15 -15.88
N THR A 63 5.17 -8.36 -16.07
CA THR A 63 4.48 -8.78 -17.31
C THR A 63 2.97 -8.59 -17.24
N LEU A 64 2.40 -8.37 -16.04
CA LEU A 64 0.96 -8.24 -15.79
C LEU A 64 0.45 -6.78 -15.79
N GLY A 65 1.23 -5.82 -16.28
CA GLY A 65 0.80 -4.41 -16.39
C GLY A 65 0.95 -3.57 -15.11
N GLY A 66 1.73 -4.03 -14.11
CA GLY A 66 2.11 -3.21 -12.95
C GLY A 66 1.05 -3.15 -11.82
N THR A 67 1.21 -2.19 -10.88
CA THR A 67 0.34 -1.99 -9.70
C THR A 67 -1.13 -1.68 -10.05
N GLY A 68 -1.40 -1.17 -11.25
CA GLY A 68 -2.75 -0.80 -11.69
C GLY A 68 -3.75 -1.98 -11.70
N VAL A 69 -3.29 -3.21 -11.89
CA VAL A 69 -4.15 -4.40 -12.00
C VAL A 69 -4.96 -4.66 -10.72
N PHE A 70 -4.38 -4.39 -9.56
CA PHE A 70 -5.07 -4.58 -8.26
C PHE A 70 -6.07 -3.47 -7.94
N ALA A 71 -5.87 -2.26 -8.45
CA ALA A 71 -6.75 -1.13 -8.22
C ALA A 71 -7.83 -0.98 -9.30
N ALA A 72 -7.58 -1.46 -10.52
CA ALA A 72 -8.44 -1.22 -11.68
C ALA A 72 -9.88 -1.70 -11.45
N ALA A 73 -10.08 -2.91 -10.95
CA ALA A 73 -11.42 -3.45 -10.71
C ALA A 73 -12.18 -2.67 -9.63
N LEU A 74 -11.50 -2.28 -8.53
CA LEU A 74 -12.11 -1.45 -7.48
C LEU A 74 -12.45 -0.06 -8.00
N ARG A 75 -11.56 0.58 -8.77
CA ARG A 75 -11.79 1.87 -9.41
C ARG A 75 -12.97 1.82 -10.37
N GLN A 76 -13.10 0.74 -11.15
CA GLN A 76 -14.25 0.55 -12.02
C GLN A 76 -15.56 0.47 -11.22
N ARG A 77 -15.58 -0.28 -10.11
CA ARG A 77 -16.75 -0.37 -9.23
C ARG A 77 -17.12 0.97 -8.58
N LEU A 78 -16.13 1.80 -8.24
CA LEU A 78 -16.39 3.17 -7.80
C LEU A 78 -17.04 4.01 -8.92
N LEU A 79 -16.52 3.94 -10.14
CA LEU A 79 -17.05 4.66 -11.29
C LEU A 79 -18.45 4.17 -11.71
N ASP A 80 -18.75 2.89 -11.48
CA ASP A 80 -20.09 2.30 -11.73
C ASP A 80 -21.17 2.92 -10.81
N GLY A 81 -20.78 3.44 -9.65
CA GLY A 81 -21.67 4.19 -8.75
C GLY A 81 -22.89 3.40 -8.31
N ASP A 82 -24.08 4.02 -8.45
CA ASP A 82 -25.37 3.46 -8.06
C ASP A 82 -25.85 2.32 -8.96
N THR A 83 -25.07 1.89 -9.95
CA THR A 83 -25.43 0.73 -10.76
C THR A 83 -25.26 -0.58 -9.98
N PRO A 84 -25.95 -1.67 -10.35
CA PRO A 84 -25.82 -2.93 -9.65
C PRO A 84 -24.36 -3.41 -9.58
N GLY A 85 -23.85 -3.56 -8.36
CA GLY A 85 -22.47 -3.96 -8.07
C GLY A 85 -21.47 -2.81 -8.01
N GLY A 86 -21.89 -1.55 -8.14
CA GLY A 86 -21.08 -0.37 -7.82
C GLY A 86 -20.80 -0.27 -6.32
N VAL A 87 -19.81 0.56 -5.96
CA VAL A 87 -19.45 0.84 -4.57
C VAL A 87 -19.27 2.34 -4.35
N ASP A 88 -19.44 2.79 -3.12
CA ASP A 88 -19.33 4.20 -2.76
C ASP A 88 -17.91 4.55 -2.32
N VAL A 89 -17.24 3.62 -1.66
CA VAL A 89 -15.92 3.80 -1.05
C VAL A 89 -15.04 2.60 -1.38
N ALA A 90 -13.77 2.85 -1.66
CA ALA A 90 -12.76 1.80 -1.78
C ALA A 90 -11.57 2.07 -0.84
N VAL A 91 -11.12 1.02 -0.17
CA VAL A 91 -9.93 1.05 0.70
C VAL A 91 -8.75 0.40 -0.01
N HIS A 92 -7.63 1.11 -0.05
CA HIS A 92 -6.41 0.63 -0.68
C HIS A 92 -5.22 0.67 0.28
N SER A 93 -4.36 -0.34 0.23
CA SER A 93 -2.97 -0.15 0.65
C SER A 93 -2.35 0.89 -0.30
N LEU A 94 -1.96 2.04 0.21
CA LEU A 94 -1.56 3.18 -0.64
C LEU A 94 -0.38 2.86 -1.55
N LYS A 95 0.58 2.05 -1.09
CA LYS A 95 1.72 1.61 -1.91
C LYS A 95 1.34 0.80 -3.16
N ASP A 96 0.14 0.18 -3.14
CA ASP A 96 -0.36 -0.65 -4.25
C ASP A 96 -1.23 0.17 -5.22
N LEU A 97 -1.53 1.44 -4.87
CA LEU A 97 -2.31 2.36 -5.69
C LEU A 97 -1.38 3.15 -6.62
N PRO A 98 -1.63 3.16 -7.95
CA PRO A 98 -0.83 3.94 -8.89
C PRO A 98 -0.68 5.40 -8.44
N ALA A 99 0.52 5.98 -8.64
CA ALA A 99 0.78 7.37 -8.28
C ALA A 99 0.02 8.36 -9.20
N GLU A 100 -0.32 7.91 -10.42
CA GLU A 100 -1.11 8.69 -11.35
C GLU A 100 -2.57 8.85 -10.88
N PRO A 101 -3.15 10.05 -11.00
CA PRO A 101 -4.56 10.27 -10.74
C PRO A 101 -5.44 9.38 -11.63
N CYS A 102 -6.62 9.07 -11.13
CA CYS A 102 -7.65 8.39 -11.92
C CYS A 102 -8.79 9.40 -12.16
N PRO A 103 -9.08 9.79 -13.41
CA PRO A 103 -10.17 10.73 -13.69
C PRO A 103 -11.49 10.28 -13.09
N GLY A 104 -12.21 11.20 -12.45
CA GLY A 104 -13.49 10.94 -11.78
C GLY A 104 -13.39 10.33 -10.38
N LEU A 105 -12.17 10.02 -9.91
CA LEU A 105 -11.91 9.49 -8.56
C LEU A 105 -10.91 10.35 -7.81
N VAL A 106 -11.12 10.48 -6.51
CA VAL A 106 -10.23 11.22 -5.59
C VAL A 106 -9.86 10.35 -4.39
N ILE A 107 -8.65 10.50 -3.88
CA ILE A 107 -8.26 10.00 -2.55
C ILE A 107 -8.78 11.04 -1.57
N ALA A 108 -9.85 10.69 -0.86
CA ALA A 108 -10.57 11.60 0.02
C ALA A 108 -10.01 11.63 1.43
N ALA A 109 -9.32 10.56 1.84
CA ALA A 109 -8.64 10.51 3.14
C ALA A 109 -7.43 9.57 3.08
N ILE A 110 -6.43 9.89 3.84
CA ILE A 110 -5.31 9.03 4.20
C ILE A 110 -5.37 8.82 5.72
N LEU A 111 -5.51 7.56 6.13
CA LEU A 111 -5.57 7.25 7.56
C LEU A 111 -4.18 7.30 8.21
N GLU A 112 -4.15 7.40 9.53
CA GLU A 112 -2.90 7.35 10.30
C GLU A 112 -2.03 6.16 9.86
N ARG A 113 -0.75 6.44 9.64
CA ARG A 113 0.20 5.50 9.07
C ARG A 113 0.60 4.44 10.08
N GLU A 114 0.37 3.19 9.77
CA GLU A 114 0.99 2.08 10.49
C GLU A 114 2.48 2.00 10.14
N ASP A 115 3.27 1.31 10.97
CA ASP A 115 4.72 1.16 10.83
C ASP A 115 5.16 0.94 9.37
N PRO A 116 5.86 1.90 8.76
CA PRO A 116 6.23 1.84 7.35
C PRO A 116 7.39 0.89 7.05
N ARG A 117 8.07 0.38 8.08
CA ARG A 117 9.28 -0.44 7.92
C ARG A 117 9.01 -1.75 7.20
N ASP A 118 10.06 -2.30 6.63
CA ASP A 118 10.09 -3.70 6.26
C ASP A 118 10.54 -4.55 7.46
N ALA A 119 10.10 -5.80 7.47
CA ALA A 119 10.46 -6.79 8.47
C ALA A 119 11.18 -7.97 7.81
N LEU A 120 12.22 -8.46 8.45
CA LEU A 120 12.76 -9.77 8.18
C LEU A 120 11.98 -10.80 9.02
N VAL A 121 11.56 -11.88 8.37
CA VAL A 121 11.01 -13.08 9.00
C VAL A 121 11.95 -14.20 8.63
N ALA A 122 12.77 -14.67 9.57
CA ALA A 122 13.82 -15.64 9.33
C ALA A 122 13.68 -16.87 10.25
N ARG A 123 14.20 -18.01 9.80
CA ARG A 123 14.36 -19.18 10.67
C ARG A 123 15.29 -18.84 11.84
N ASP A 124 15.16 -19.58 12.92
CA ASP A 124 16.08 -19.57 14.07
C ASP A 124 16.32 -18.18 14.68
N ASN A 125 15.34 -17.25 14.54
CA ASN A 125 15.45 -15.85 14.97
C ASN A 125 16.68 -15.10 14.41
N LEU A 126 17.14 -15.47 13.22
CA LEU A 126 18.25 -14.79 12.56
C LEU A 126 17.86 -13.36 12.13
N THR A 127 18.85 -12.49 12.12
CA THR A 127 18.77 -11.12 11.60
C THR A 127 19.43 -11.05 10.21
N LEU A 128 19.28 -9.95 9.49
CA LEU A 128 19.92 -9.76 8.19
C LEU A 128 21.44 -9.91 8.28
N ASP A 129 22.03 -9.44 9.37
CA ASP A 129 23.48 -9.51 9.59
C ASP A 129 23.97 -10.91 10.00
N THR A 130 23.12 -11.71 10.65
CA THR A 130 23.47 -13.06 11.13
C THR A 130 23.05 -14.18 10.18
N LEU A 131 22.34 -13.89 9.11
CA LEU A 131 22.09 -14.86 8.05
C LEU A 131 23.39 -15.39 7.49
N PRO A 132 23.57 -16.74 7.34
CA PRO A 132 24.77 -17.32 6.78
C PRO A 132 24.98 -16.92 5.31
N THR A 133 26.23 -16.89 4.86
CA THR A 133 26.57 -16.69 3.45
C THR A 133 25.84 -17.70 2.57
N GLY A 134 25.25 -17.22 1.46
CA GLY A 134 24.44 -18.03 0.57
C GLY A 134 23.03 -18.31 1.07
N ALA A 135 22.60 -17.73 2.21
CA ALA A 135 21.23 -17.89 2.68
C ALA A 135 20.22 -17.33 1.67
N ARG A 136 19.08 -18.03 1.53
CA ARG A 136 18.03 -17.71 0.57
C ARG A 136 17.00 -16.76 1.17
N VAL A 137 16.93 -15.55 0.64
CA VAL A 137 15.98 -14.49 1.09
C VAL A 137 14.88 -14.28 0.07
N GLY A 138 13.65 -14.60 0.46
CA GLY A 138 12.47 -14.51 -0.40
C GLY A 138 11.90 -13.10 -0.47
N THR A 139 11.79 -12.53 -1.67
CA THR A 139 11.04 -11.30 -1.94
C THR A 139 10.63 -11.22 -3.40
N GLY A 140 9.41 -10.74 -3.69
CA GLY A 140 8.97 -10.41 -5.05
C GLY A 140 9.03 -8.91 -5.34
N SER A 141 9.71 -8.12 -4.49
CA SER A 141 9.83 -6.67 -4.65
C SER A 141 11.22 -6.31 -5.20
N PRO A 142 11.32 -5.70 -6.39
CA PRO A 142 12.60 -5.22 -6.93
C PRO A 142 13.33 -4.27 -5.98
N ARG A 143 12.59 -3.36 -5.33
CA ARG A 143 13.13 -2.45 -4.32
C ARG A 143 13.82 -3.19 -3.17
N ARG A 144 13.15 -4.21 -2.60
CA ARG A 144 13.72 -5.01 -1.51
C ARG A 144 14.92 -5.81 -1.99
N ALA A 145 14.79 -6.46 -3.14
CA ALA A 145 15.85 -7.26 -3.72
C ALA A 145 17.14 -6.45 -3.92
N ALA A 146 17.02 -5.27 -4.53
CA ALA A 146 18.17 -4.39 -4.77
C ALA A 146 18.84 -3.93 -3.47
N GLN A 147 18.05 -3.47 -2.49
CA GLN A 147 18.58 -3.01 -1.21
C GLN A 147 19.21 -4.15 -0.38
N VAL A 148 18.65 -5.37 -0.42
CA VAL A 148 19.29 -6.53 0.25
C VAL A 148 20.60 -6.89 -0.41
N ARG A 149 20.65 -6.93 -1.75
CA ARG A 149 21.93 -7.19 -2.48
C ARG A 149 23.00 -6.16 -2.16
N ALA A 150 22.61 -4.87 -2.03
CA ALA A 150 23.53 -3.82 -1.63
C ALA A 150 24.08 -4.01 -0.21
N LEU A 151 23.24 -4.46 0.74
CA LEU A 151 23.62 -4.69 2.13
C LEU A 151 24.38 -6.01 2.34
N ARG A 152 23.97 -7.05 1.61
CA ARG A 152 24.46 -8.43 1.75
C ARG A 152 24.54 -9.08 0.36
N PRO A 153 25.59 -8.76 -0.42
CA PRO A 153 25.80 -9.31 -1.77
C PRO A 153 26.05 -10.82 -1.79
N ASP A 154 26.34 -11.40 -0.64
CA ASP A 154 26.56 -12.82 -0.42
C ASP A 154 25.27 -13.64 -0.28
N LEU A 155 24.09 -13.01 -0.22
CA LEU A 155 22.80 -13.70 -0.08
C LEU A 155 22.17 -14.01 -1.44
N GLU A 156 21.43 -15.12 -1.51
CA GLU A 156 20.64 -15.50 -2.68
C GLU A 156 19.23 -14.92 -2.58
N ILE A 157 18.84 -14.06 -3.53
CA ILE A 157 17.48 -13.50 -3.59
C ILE A 157 16.58 -14.41 -4.41
N VAL A 158 15.49 -14.87 -3.78
CA VAL A 158 14.48 -15.76 -4.39
C VAL A 158 13.20 -14.97 -4.65
N ASP A 159 12.69 -15.01 -5.90
CA ASP A 159 11.38 -14.42 -6.20
C ASP A 159 10.27 -15.26 -5.58
N ILE A 160 9.44 -14.62 -4.73
CA ILE A 160 8.31 -15.25 -4.06
C ILE A 160 7.02 -14.49 -4.32
N ARG A 161 5.92 -15.22 -4.44
CA ARG A 161 4.58 -14.70 -4.68
C ARG A 161 3.59 -15.22 -3.63
N GLY A 162 2.38 -14.68 -3.67
CA GLY A 162 1.30 -15.07 -2.77
C GLY A 162 1.01 -14.04 -1.68
N ASN A 163 0.05 -14.36 -0.84
CA ASN A 163 -0.33 -13.57 0.33
C ASN A 163 0.73 -13.67 1.45
N VAL A 164 0.54 -12.91 2.53
CA VAL A 164 1.48 -12.87 3.67
C VAL A 164 1.73 -14.27 4.25
N GLY A 165 0.66 -15.03 4.52
CA GLY A 165 0.80 -16.39 5.08
C GLY A 165 1.58 -17.31 4.14
N THR A 166 1.25 -17.34 2.85
CA THR A 166 1.96 -18.14 1.85
C THR A 166 3.46 -17.81 1.80
N ARG A 167 3.82 -16.52 1.92
CA ARG A 167 5.23 -16.10 1.91
C ARG A 167 5.96 -16.49 3.19
N ILE A 168 5.31 -16.38 4.37
CA ILE A 168 5.89 -16.83 5.65
C ILE A 168 6.17 -18.33 5.59
N ALA A 169 5.26 -19.11 5.04
CA ALA A 169 5.40 -20.56 4.90
C ALA A 169 6.56 -21.01 4.00
N ARG A 170 7.15 -20.10 3.22
CA ARG A 170 8.39 -20.36 2.47
C ARG A 170 9.64 -20.38 3.37
N VAL A 171 9.53 -19.88 4.61
CA VAL A 171 10.64 -19.91 5.57
C VAL A 171 10.70 -21.27 6.24
N LYS A 172 11.89 -21.90 6.26
CA LYS A 172 12.14 -23.17 6.94
C LYS A 172 11.72 -23.10 8.41
N GLY A 173 10.90 -24.03 8.86
CA GLY A 173 10.37 -24.08 10.21
C GLY A 173 9.12 -23.21 10.46
N LEU A 174 8.63 -22.49 9.43
CA LEU A 174 7.41 -21.69 9.50
C LEU A 174 6.33 -22.13 8.49
N GLU A 175 6.40 -23.35 7.98
CA GLU A 175 5.52 -23.90 6.95
C GLU A 175 4.04 -23.92 7.39
N GLU A 176 3.78 -24.04 8.68
CA GLU A 176 2.43 -24.02 9.27
C GLU A 176 1.67 -22.70 9.07
N HIS A 177 2.39 -21.60 8.82
CA HIS A 177 1.80 -20.30 8.55
C HIS A 177 1.18 -20.19 7.15
N GLY A 178 1.38 -21.19 6.28
CA GLY A 178 0.71 -21.26 5.00
C GLY A 178 -0.79 -21.41 5.17
N ASN A 179 -1.55 -20.53 4.52
CA ASN A 179 -2.99 -20.71 4.47
C ASN A 179 -3.31 -22.07 3.80
N ARG A 180 -3.87 -23.00 4.56
CA ARG A 180 -4.77 -23.98 3.96
C ARG A 180 -5.93 -23.15 3.45
N GLN A 181 -6.00 -22.90 2.14
CA GLN A 181 -7.22 -22.38 1.56
C GLN A 181 -8.33 -23.37 1.90
N VAL A 182 -9.21 -22.97 2.80
CA VAL A 182 -10.52 -23.58 2.90
C VAL A 182 -11.20 -23.15 1.60
N VAL A 183 -11.14 -24.00 0.60
CA VAL A 183 -11.98 -23.89 -0.58
C VAL A 183 -13.40 -24.04 -0.06
N VAL A 184 -14.11 -22.94 0.13
CA VAL A 184 -15.56 -22.97 0.23
C VAL A 184 -16.01 -23.48 -1.13
N ARG A 185 -16.31 -24.77 -1.18
CA ARG A 185 -16.92 -25.40 -2.36
C ARG A 185 -18.35 -24.85 -2.45
N ASP A 186 -18.54 -23.85 -3.27
CA ASP A 186 -19.84 -23.67 -3.91
C ASP A 186 -20.01 -24.88 -4.84
N SER A 187 -21.07 -25.62 -4.59
CA SER A 187 -21.44 -26.83 -5.28
C SER A 187 -21.69 -26.55 -6.76
N ALA A 188 -20.99 -27.31 -7.60
CA ALA A 188 -21.12 -27.48 -9.03
C ALA A 188 -20.14 -26.66 -9.89
N GLU A 189 -18.97 -27.28 -10.14
CA GLU A 189 -18.43 -27.55 -11.47
C GLU A 189 -16.99 -28.06 -11.32
N THR A 190 -16.81 -29.28 -11.76
CA THR A 190 -15.49 -29.95 -11.82
C THR A 190 -14.72 -29.38 -13.00
N ASP A 191 -13.70 -28.56 -12.70
CA ASP A 191 -12.68 -28.25 -13.68
C ASP A 191 -11.29 -28.51 -13.10
N GLU A 192 -10.73 -29.67 -13.47
CA GLU A 192 -9.38 -30.13 -13.05
C GLU A 192 -8.25 -29.22 -13.56
N ALA A 193 -8.55 -28.24 -14.41
CA ALA A 193 -7.58 -27.33 -15.00
C ALA A 193 -7.24 -26.14 -14.09
N ALA A 194 -8.08 -25.78 -13.13
CA ALA A 194 -7.88 -24.64 -12.24
C ALA A 194 -6.84 -24.87 -11.13
N HIS A 195 -6.33 -26.10 -10.97
CA HIS A 195 -5.44 -26.50 -9.86
C HIS A 195 -3.95 -26.40 -10.16
N ARG A 196 -3.54 -25.89 -11.33
CA ARG A 196 -2.11 -25.83 -11.72
C ARG A 196 -1.52 -24.43 -11.71
N GLY A 197 -1.95 -23.53 -10.85
CA GLY A 197 -1.56 -22.13 -11.00
C GLY A 197 -0.99 -21.40 -9.80
N ILE A 198 -0.95 -21.98 -8.61
CA ILE A 198 -0.32 -21.35 -7.45
C ILE A 198 0.50 -22.42 -6.78
N GLY A 199 1.83 -22.29 -6.77
CA GLY A 199 2.69 -23.16 -6.00
C GLY A 199 2.32 -23.08 -4.51
N THR A 200 1.44 -23.96 -4.08
CA THR A 200 0.90 -24.06 -2.73
C THR A 200 1.69 -25.06 -1.89
N GLU A 201 2.89 -25.41 -2.31
CA GLU A 201 3.76 -26.20 -1.47
C GLU A 201 4.40 -25.28 -0.43
N ASN A 202 4.05 -25.50 0.84
CA ASN A 202 4.80 -25.02 1.98
C ASN A 202 6.17 -25.71 1.97
N THR A 203 7.08 -25.19 1.16
CA THR A 203 8.31 -25.90 0.85
C THR A 203 9.42 -25.62 1.84
N GLY A 204 9.29 -24.57 2.66
CA GLY A 204 10.38 -24.16 3.55
C GLY A 204 11.71 -24.01 2.81
N ASP A 205 11.69 -23.42 1.63
CA ASP A 205 12.85 -23.33 0.75
C ASP A 205 13.66 -22.04 0.91
N CYS A 206 13.18 -21.10 1.72
CA CYS A 206 13.87 -19.86 2.09
C CYS A 206 14.42 -19.94 3.52
N ASP A 207 15.53 -19.25 3.78
CA ASP A 207 16.05 -19.04 5.13
C ASP A 207 15.37 -17.81 5.78
N ALA A 208 14.93 -16.85 4.97
CA ALA A 208 14.17 -15.68 5.40
C ALA A 208 13.26 -15.14 4.28
N VAL A 209 12.28 -14.33 4.65
CA VAL A 209 11.49 -13.53 3.72
C VAL A 209 11.39 -12.08 4.22
N ILE A 210 11.20 -11.12 3.29
CA ILE A 210 10.98 -9.71 3.66
C ILE A 210 9.54 -9.31 3.38
N LEU A 211 8.86 -8.83 4.41
CA LEU A 211 7.47 -8.41 4.39
C LEU A 211 7.33 -6.98 4.95
N ALA A 212 6.18 -6.32 4.73
CA ALA A 212 5.88 -5.06 5.38
C ALA A 212 5.40 -5.30 6.81
N VAL A 213 5.95 -4.59 7.78
CA VAL A 213 5.54 -4.65 9.19
C VAL A 213 4.04 -4.40 9.32
N SER A 214 3.53 -3.35 8.66
CA SER A 214 2.10 -3.00 8.69
C SER A 214 1.18 -4.15 8.26
N GLY A 215 1.59 -4.96 7.28
CA GLY A 215 0.83 -6.13 6.87
C GLY A 215 0.82 -7.25 7.90
N LEU A 216 1.96 -7.47 8.56
CA LEU A 216 2.10 -8.47 9.63
C LEU A 216 1.28 -8.08 10.87
N LYS A 217 1.37 -6.82 11.31
CA LYS A 217 0.60 -6.28 12.43
C LYS A 217 -0.91 -6.41 12.21
N ARG A 218 -1.41 -5.94 11.05
CA ARG A 218 -2.83 -6.01 10.71
C ARG A 218 -3.39 -7.43 10.67
N LEU A 219 -2.54 -8.41 10.40
CA LEU A 219 -2.91 -9.85 10.43
C LEU A 219 -2.62 -10.54 11.77
N GLY A 220 -2.18 -9.80 12.80
CA GLY A 220 -1.81 -10.39 14.09
C GLY A 220 -0.62 -11.36 14.02
N LYS A 221 0.28 -11.14 13.05
CA LYS A 221 1.46 -11.99 12.80
C LYS A 221 2.78 -11.30 13.16
N GLU A 222 2.76 -10.37 14.08
CA GLU A 222 3.94 -9.63 14.52
C GLU A 222 4.98 -10.54 15.21
N SER A 223 4.52 -11.61 15.86
CA SER A 223 5.38 -12.56 16.57
C SER A 223 6.38 -13.33 15.69
N VAL A 224 6.18 -13.37 14.37
CA VAL A 224 7.14 -14.01 13.45
C VAL A 224 8.27 -13.08 13.00
N ILE A 225 8.23 -11.79 13.37
CA ILE A 225 9.25 -10.81 12.97
C ILE A 225 10.52 -11.09 13.76
N THR A 226 11.63 -11.31 13.05
CA THR A 226 12.95 -11.50 13.66
C THR A 226 13.79 -10.23 13.64
N GLU A 227 13.49 -9.30 12.72
CA GLU A 227 14.13 -7.98 12.67
C GLU A 227 13.21 -6.96 12.00
N TYR A 228 13.11 -5.77 12.62
CA TYR A 228 12.54 -4.58 11.99
C TYR A 228 13.67 -3.85 11.23
N LEU A 229 13.56 -3.78 9.91
CA LEU A 229 14.60 -3.18 9.08
C LEU A 229 14.53 -1.65 9.16
N ASP A 230 15.54 -1.04 9.75
CA ASP A 230 15.59 0.41 9.94
C ASP A 230 15.62 1.15 8.58
N PRO A 231 14.86 2.25 8.41
CA PRO A 231 14.84 3.02 7.17
C PRO A 231 16.20 3.62 6.77
N SER A 232 17.14 3.77 7.70
CA SER A 232 18.52 4.16 7.37
C SER A 232 19.23 3.09 6.54
N ARG A 233 18.87 1.81 6.73
CA ARG A 233 19.42 0.66 6.00
C ARG A 233 18.55 0.28 4.80
N MET A 234 17.24 0.20 4.99
CA MET A 234 16.29 -0.22 3.97
C MET A 234 15.08 0.73 3.92
N LEU A 235 15.04 1.60 2.92
CA LEU A 235 13.88 2.49 2.72
C LEU A 235 12.65 1.72 2.26
N PRO A 236 11.47 1.99 2.88
CA PRO A 236 10.22 1.37 2.50
C PRO A 236 9.75 1.76 1.10
N ALA A 237 8.69 1.11 0.64
CA ALA A 237 7.99 1.56 -0.57
C ALA A 237 7.24 2.88 -0.28
N PRO A 238 7.15 3.81 -1.26
CA PRO A 238 6.31 4.99 -1.13
C PRO A 238 4.88 4.63 -0.71
N GLY A 239 4.36 5.26 0.35
CA GLY A 239 3.04 5.00 0.91
C GLY A 239 2.91 3.70 1.70
N GLN A 240 4.00 2.97 1.99
CA GLN A 240 3.92 1.76 2.81
C GLN A 240 3.45 2.08 4.23
N GLY A 241 2.48 1.32 4.73
CA GLY A 241 1.84 1.52 6.03
C GLY A 241 0.53 2.32 5.97
N ALA A 242 0.39 3.24 5.02
CA ALA A 242 -0.80 4.07 4.87
C ALA A 242 -1.94 3.34 4.15
N LEU A 243 -3.18 3.64 4.57
CA LEU A 243 -4.42 3.26 3.89
C LEU A 243 -5.00 4.50 3.23
N ALA A 244 -5.39 4.36 1.95
CA ALA A 244 -6.08 5.39 1.19
C ALA A 244 -7.55 5.06 1.03
N ILE A 245 -8.40 6.04 1.26
CA ILE A 245 -9.84 5.96 1.04
C ILE A 245 -10.13 6.70 -0.27
N GLN A 246 -10.60 5.97 -1.27
CA GLN A 246 -10.92 6.51 -2.59
C GLN A 246 -12.42 6.53 -2.81
N VAL A 247 -12.94 7.62 -3.35
CA VAL A 247 -14.36 7.84 -3.66
C VAL A 247 -14.49 8.51 -5.04
N ARG A 248 -15.73 8.63 -5.54
CA ARG A 248 -16.03 9.46 -6.71
C ARG A 248 -15.79 10.93 -6.40
N GLU A 249 -15.20 11.65 -7.32
CA GLU A 249 -14.93 13.08 -7.20
C GLU A 249 -16.22 13.90 -6.96
N THR A 250 -17.33 13.50 -7.59
CA THR A 250 -18.64 14.13 -7.43
C THR A 250 -19.25 13.94 -6.04
N GLU A 251 -18.77 13.00 -5.25
CA GLU A 251 -19.24 12.71 -3.89
C GLU A 251 -18.34 13.30 -2.82
N PHE A 252 -17.19 13.82 -3.21
CA PHE A 252 -16.23 14.46 -2.33
C PHE A 252 -16.13 15.95 -2.64
N ALA A 253 -16.97 16.76 -1.98
CA ALA A 253 -16.82 18.19 -2.00
C ALA A 253 -15.73 18.58 -0.99
N ASN A 254 -14.58 19.06 -1.47
CA ASN A 254 -13.51 19.59 -0.61
C ASN A 254 -14.03 20.86 0.11
N PRO A 255 -13.94 20.94 1.46
CA PRO A 255 -14.35 22.12 2.21
C PRO A 255 -13.63 23.41 1.79
N ASP A 256 -12.37 23.31 1.36
CA ASP A 256 -11.58 24.46 0.89
C ASP A 256 -12.09 25.04 -0.43
N THR A 257 -12.91 24.31 -1.18
CA THR A 257 -13.55 24.78 -2.42
C THR A 257 -14.95 25.35 -2.20
N ALA A 258 -15.37 25.58 -0.95
CA ALA A 258 -16.59 26.24 -0.52
C ALA A 258 -17.92 25.53 -0.88
N THR A 259 -17.90 24.31 -1.36
CA THR A 259 -19.10 23.61 -1.87
C THR A 259 -19.77 22.69 -0.86
N LEU A 260 -19.19 22.45 0.34
CA LEU A 260 -19.85 21.69 1.42
C LEU A 260 -21.17 22.33 1.91
N PHE A 261 -21.35 23.61 1.63
CA PHE A 261 -22.56 24.35 1.99
C PHE A 261 -23.51 24.56 0.81
N ASP A 262 -23.19 24.00 -0.36
CA ASP A 262 -24.10 24.08 -1.49
C ASP A 262 -25.36 23.28 -1.18
N SER A 263 -26.50 23.95 -1.27
CA SER A 263 -27.82 23.36 -0.98
C SER A 263 -28.20 22.22 -1.94
N GLU A 264 -27.48 22.10 -3.04
CA GLU A 264 -27.71 21.07 -4.06
C GLU A 264 -27.02 19.73 -3.73
N ILE A 265 -26.06 19.69 -2.78
CA ILE A 265 -25.40 18.45 -2.38
C ILE A 265 -26.35 17.63 -1.52
N SER A 266 -26.60 16.38 -1.91
CA SER A 266 -27.46 15.48 -1.15
C SER A 266 -26.91 15.22 0.26
N ARG A 267 -27.79 15.06 1.23
CA ARG A 267 -27.42 14.83 2.64
C ARG A 267 -26.47 13.62 2.85
N PRO A 268 -26.65 12.47 2.17
CA PRO A 268 -25.71 11.35 2.26
C PRO A 268 -24.29 11.72 1.81
N VAL A 269 -24.13 12.36 0.66
CA VAL A 269 -22.83 12.78 0.13
C VAL A 269 -22.10 13.70 1.12
N ARG A 270 -22.81 14.66 1.71
CA ARG A 270 -22.25 15.54 2.75
C ARG A 270 -21.80 14.77 3.98
N THR A 271 -22.57 13.76 4.44
CA THR A 271 -22.23 12.96 5.61
C THR A 271 -20.94 12.14 5.38
N LEU A 272 -20.80 11.52 4.21
CA LEU A 272 -19.58 10.78 3.85
C LEU A 272 -18.38 11.72 3.74
N GLY A 273 -18.53 12.85 3.06
CA GLY A 273 -17.44 13.83 2.91
C GLY A 273 -16.92 14.35 4.25
N GLU A 274 -17.81 14.75 5.17
CA GLU A 274 -17.43 15.16 6.53
C GLU A 274 -16.72 14.07 7.31
N ALA A 275 -17.19 12.81 7.19
CA ALA A 275 -16.57 11.66 7.86
C ALA A 275 -15.15 11.39 7.34
N LEU A 276 -14.94 11.50 6.04
CA LEU A 276 -13.63 11.27 5.42
C LEU A 276 -12.64 12.39 5.75
N ILE A 277 -13.10 13.65 5.76
CA ILE A 277 -12.27 14.78 6.20
C ILE A 277 -11.86 14.61 7.66
N ALA A 278 -12.78 14.22 8.53
CA ALA A 278 -12.47 13.98 9.95
C ALA A 278 -11.53 12.79 10.17
N ALA A 279 -11.51 11.82 9.26
CA ALA A 279 -10.65 10.64 9.33
C ALA A 279 -9.28 10.84 8.66
N ASP A 280 -9.10 11.94 7.89
CA ASP A 280 -7.83 12.21 7.22
C ASP A 280 -6.75 12.61 8.23
N HIS A 281 -5.65 11.86 8.26
CA HIS A 281 -4.52 12.14 9.15
C HIS A 281 -3.53 13.08 8.46
N PHE A 282 -3.55 14.33 8.82
CA PHE A 282 -2.85 15.42 8.16
C PHE A 282 -1.35 15.16 7.94
N GLU A 283 -0.61 14.74 8.98
CA GLU A 283 0.83 14.48 8.84
C GLU A 283 1.11 13.34 7.89
N THR A 284 0.39 12.21 8.04
CA THR A 284 0.52 11.08 7.09
C THR A 284 0.18 11.51 5.66
N HIS A 285 -0.85 12.34 5.48
CA HIS A 285 -1.23 12.85 4.16
C HIS A 285 -0.08 13.62 3.51
N LEU A 286 0.58 14.52 4.23
CA LEU A 286 1.74 15.25 3.74
C LEU A 286 2.92 14.32 3.40
N GLU A 287 3.24 13.40 4.30
CA GLU A 287 4.32 12.43 4.13
C GLU A 287 4.15 11.63 2.84
N VAL A 288 2.99 10.98 2.68
CA VAL A 288 2.77 10.12 1.52
C VAL A 288 2.54 10.90 0.23
N THR A 289 2.09 12.15 0.31
CA THR A 289 2.01 13.06 -0.84
C THR A 289 3.40 13.34 -1.39
N ALA A 290 4.37 13.67 -0.55
CA ALA A 290 5.74 13.89 -0.98
C ALA A 290 6.36 12.61 -1.59
N GLU A 291 6.16 11.44 -0.96
CA GLU A 291 6.65 10.15 -1.45
C GLU A 291 6.04 9.78 -2.81
N ARG A 292 4.73 9.95 -2.98
CA ARG A 292 4.03 9.63 -4.23
C ARG A 292 4.36 10.61 -5.34
N ARG A 293 4.54 11.89 -5.00
CA ARG A 293 4.92 12.92 -5.97
C ARG A 293 6.32 12.68 -6.51
N LEU A 294 7.26 12.29 -5.66
CA LEU A 294 8.58 11.82 -6.07
C LEU A 294 8.48 10.63 -7.04
N LEU A 295 7.72 9.58 -6.67
CA LEU A 295 7.54 8.40 -7.51
C LEU A 295 6.96 8.76 -8.88
N ARG A 296 5.96 9.62 -8.91
CA ARG A 296 5.33 10.11 -10.14
C ARG A 296 6.32 10.90 -11.00
N ARG A 297 7.12 11.81 -10.40
CA ARG A 297 8.08 12.61 -11.15
C ARG A 297 9.23 11.78 -11.72
N LEU A 298 9.64 10.72 -11.02
CA LEU A 298 10.61 9.76 -11.53
C LEU A 298 10.04 8.89 -12.66
N GLU A 299 8.75 8.99 -12.98
CA GLU A 299 8.03 8.14 -13.94
C GLU A 299 8.29 6.65 -13.72
N ALA A 300 8.57 6.30 -12.49
CA ALA A 300 8.97 4.96 -12.11
C ALA A 300 7.75 4.06 -12.03
N GLY A 301 7.67 3.07 -12.91
CA GLY A 301 6.77 1.96 -12.75
C GLY A 301 7.09 1.14 -11.50
N CYS A 302 6.20 0.22 -11.14
CA CYS A 302 6.36 -0.64 -9.96
C CYS A 302 7.58 -1.58 -10.00
N ALA A 303 8.21 -1.70 -11.15
CA ALA A 303 9.40 -2.51 -11.35
C ALA A 303 10.70 -1.77 -10.99
N ALA A 304 10.68 -0.44 -10.83
CA ALA A 304 11.87 0.32 -10.48
C ALA A 304 12.24 0.10 -8.99
N PRO A 305 13.51 -0.11 -8.68
CA PRO A 305 13.99 -0.33 -7.31
C PRO A 305 14.10 0.99 -6.53
N ILE A 306 12.94 1.62 -6.27
CA ILE A 306 12.84 2.91 -5.58
C ILE A 306 12.24 2.72 -4.20
N GLY A 307 12.92 3.26 -3.19
CA GLY A 307 12.42 3.43 -1.84
C GLY A 307 12.24 4.91 -1.51
N ALA A 308 11.21 5.25 -0.73
CA ALA A 308 11.05 6.59 -0.21
C ALA A 308 10.37 6.56 1.15
N TYR A 309 10.77 7.48 2.01
CA TYR A 309 10.20 7.67 3.32
C TYR A 309 10.21 9.15 3.70
N ALA A 310 9.04 9.69 3.92
CA ALA A 310 8.88 11.02 4.47
C ALA A 310 8.38 10.96 5.92
N THR A 311 8.71 11.98 6.70
CA THR A 311 8.24 12.14 8.08
C THR A 311 8.20 13.62 8.43
N VAL A 312 7.16 14.02 9.17
CA VAL A 312 7.10 15.33 9.80
C VAL A 312 7.88 15.28 11.10
N LYS A 313 8.90 16.09 11.23
CA LYS A 313 9.75 16.13 12.41
C LYS A 313 10.27 17.54 12.67
N ASP A 314 10.17 17.99 13.92
CA ASP A 314 10.67 19.30 14.40
C ASP A 314 10.15 20.50 13.57
N GLY A 315 8.95 20.38 12.99
CA GLY A 315 8.32 21.42 12.17
C GLY A 315 8.69 21.39 10.69
N ASP A 316 9.46 20.41 10.25
CA ASP A 316 9.82 20.18 8.87
C ASP A 316 9.24 18.86 8.33
N LEU A 317 8.83 18.85 7.07
CA LEU A 317 8.60 17.63 6.29
C LEU A 317 9.92 17.20 5.66
N VAL A 318 10.46 16.06 6.10
CA VAL A 318 11.73 15.49 5.61
C VAL A 318 11.45 14.30 4.72
N LEU A 319 11.96 14.30 3.49
CA LEU A 319 11.85 13.19 2.54
C LEU A 319 13.22 12.62 2.23
N THR A 320 13.39 11.32 2.46
CA THR A 320 14.56 10.54 2.02
C THR A 320 14.12 9.55 0.94
N ALA A 321 14.88 9.48 -0.13
CA ALA A 321 14.64 8.55 -1.23
C ALA A 321 15.92 7.80 -1.63
N VAL A 322 15.75 6.60 -2.17
CA VAL A 322 16.80 5.78 -2.78
C VAL A 322 16.34 5.28 -4.14
N VAL A 323 17.24 5.37 -5.11
CA VAL A 323 17.14 4.71 -6.41
C VAL A 323 18.33 3.77 -6.52
N ALA A 324 18.09 2.49 -6.78
CA ALA A 324 19.13 1.48 -6.88
C ALA A 324 19.16 0.85 -8.27
N SER A 325 20.31 0.30 -8.67
CA SER A 325 20.37 -0.61 -9.82
C SER A 325 19.64 -1.92 -9.50
N PRO A 326 19.05 -2.60 -10.50
CA PRO A 326 18.32 -3.85 -10.27
C PRO A 326 19.16 -4.96 -9.62
N ASP A 327 20.46 -4.97 -9.87
CA ASP A 327 21.43 -5.90 -9.28
C ASP A 327 21.91 -5.49 -7.88
N GLY A 328 21.59 -4.26 -7.44
CA GLY A 328 21.96 -3.72 -6.13
C GLY A 328 23.42 -3.27 -6.02
N THR A 329 24.19 -3.25 -7.12
CA THR A 329 25.61 -2.87 -7.10
C THR A 329 25.82 -1.37 -6.89
N GLU A 330 24.86 -0.57 -7.32
CA GLU A 330 24.90 0.89 -7.20
C GLU A 330 23.57 1.41 -6.63
N SER A 331 23.64 2.49 -5.87
CA SER A 331 22.46 3.20 -5.39
C SER A 331 22.75 4.68 -5.17
N LEU A 332 21.74 5.49 -5.41
CA LEU A 332 21.73 6.92 -5.14
C LEU A 332 20.75 7.19 -4.02
N ARG A 333 21.19 7.85 -2.97
CA ARG A 333 20.35 8.24 -1.83
C ARG A 333 20.38 9.75 -1.67
N HIS A 334 19.22 10.36 -1.54
CA HIS A 334 19.08 11.80 -1.34
C HIS A 334 18.05 12.11 -0.27
N THR A 335 18.29 13.17 0.51
CA THR A 335 17.37 13.66 1.55
C THR A 335 17.24 15.17 1.41
N SER A 336 16.00 15.65 1.46
CA SER A 336 15.68 17.08 1.49
C SER A 336 14.50 17.34 2.44
N ALA A 337 14.34 18.59 2.87
CA ALA A 337 13.29 18.98 3.82
C ALA A 337 12.63 20.30 3.41
N THR A 338 11.42 20.54 3.93
CA THR A 338 10.71 21.81 3.79
C THR A 338 9.92 22.13 5.05
N GLY A 339 9.92 23.41 5.47
CA GLY A 339 9.03 23.91 6.51
C GLY A 339 7.63 24.24 6.02
N GLU A 340 7.33 24.04 4.72
CA GLU A 340 6.00 24.25 4.16
C GLU A 340 5.14 23.01 4.42
N LEU A 341 4.44 23.01 5.55
CA LEU A 341 3.58 21.89 5.98
C LEU A 341 2.16 22.04 5.40
N ASP A 342 2.07 21.96 4.08
CA ASP A 342 0.83 21.90 3.31
C ASP A 342 0.98 20.96 2.10
N VAL A 343 -0.13 20.61 1.45
CA VAL A 343 -0.12 19.69 0.30
C VAL A 343 0.75 20.22 -0.85
N PRO A 344 0.66 21.51 -1.26
CA PRO A 344 1.57 22.06 -2.27
C PRO A 344 3.04 21.99 -1.88
N GLY A 345 3.40 22.22 -0.60
CA GLY A 345 4.75 22.11 -0.08
C GLY A 345 5.28 20.69 -0.16
N ALA A 346 4.47 19.71 0.24
CA ALA A 346 4.79 18.29 0.12
C ALA A 346 5.02 17.88 -1.35
N GLU A 347 4.17 18.36 -2.27
CA GLU A 347 4.35 18.11 -3.71
C GLU A 347 5.66 18.70 -4.24
N ARG A 348 5.95 19.96 -3.89
CA ARG A 348 7.22 20.62 -4.27
C ARG A 348 8.44 19.86 -3.74
N LEU A 349 8.39 19.38 -2.49
CA LEU A 349 9.45 18.57 -1.92
C LEU A 349 9.67 17.27 -2.72
N GLY A 350 8.59 16.54 -3.05
CA GLY A 350 8.66 15.33 -3.85
C GLY A 350 9.28 15.56 -5.23
N ILE A 351 8.89 16.63 -5.92
CA ILE A 351 9.45 17.00 -7.22
C ILE A 351 10.93 17.35 -7.08
N ARG A 352 11.32 18.17 -6.10
CA ARG A 352 12.71 18.59 -5.89
C ARG A 352 13.64 17.38 -5.65
N VAL A 353 13.25 16.46 -4.75
CA VAL A 353 14.04 15.26 -4.49
C VAL A 353 14.19 14.39 -5.74
N ALA A 354 13.15 14.28 -6.57
CA ALA A 354 13.23 13.55 -7.85
C ALA A 354 14.20 14.22 -8.84
N GLU A 355 14.14 15.57 -8.97
CA GLU A 355 15.06 16.33 -9.84
C GLU A 355 16.52 16.18 -9.39
N ASP A 356 16.76 16.28 -8.07
CA ASP A 356 18.11 16.09 -7.52
C ASP A 356 18.64 14.67 -7.81
N LEU A 357 17.80 13.65 -7.68
CA LEU A 357 18.15 12.27 -8.04
C LEU A 357 18.43 12.12 -9.54
N PHE A 358 17.67 12.79 -10.41
CA PHE A 358 17.95 12.81 -11.85
C PHE A 358 19.32 13.44 -12.15
N GLN A 359 19.64 14.57 -11.50
CA GLN A 359 20.95 15.22 -11.64
C GLN A 359 22.09 14.32 -11.16
N MET A 360 21.85 13.47 -10.17
CA MET A 360 22.79 12.46 -9.69
C MET A 360 22.94 11.24 -10.61
N GLY A 361 22.08 11.09 -11.62
CA GLY A 361 22.15 10.00 -12.60
C GLY A 361 21.14 8.87 -12.39
N ALA A 362 20.08 9.08 -11.61
CA ALA A 362 19.07 8.07 -11.30
C ALA A 362 18.42 7.44 -12.53
N ALA A 363 18.23 8.20 -13.61
CA ALA A 363 17.63 7.70 -14.84
C ALA A 363 18.44 6.54 -15.47
N ALA A 364 19.75 6.73 -15.59
CA ALA A 364 20.63 5.71 -16.14
C ALA A 364 20.73 4.48 -15.21
N LEU A 365 20.76 4.73 -13.89
CA LEU A 365 20.93 3.70 -12.88
C LEU A 365 19.76 2.71 -12.84
N ALA A 366 18.53 3.21 -12.89
CA ALA A 366 17.32 2.40 -12.76
C ALA A 366 16.61 2.12 -14.11
N GLY A 367 17.18 2.56 -15.23
CA GLY A 367 16.57 2.43 -16.56
C GLY A 367 15.27 3.21 -16.69
N LEU A 368 15.20 4.39 -16.05
CA LEU A 368 14.02 5.25 -16.11
C LEU A 368 14.04 6.08 -17.40
N GLU A 369 12.87 6.21 -18.03
CA GLU A 369 12.71 7.13 -19.16
C GLU A 369 12.62 8.56 -18.64
N VAL A 370 13.51 9.45 -19.09
CA VAL A 370 13.43 10.90 -18.83
C VAL A 370 12.64 11.53 -19.97
N LYS A 371 11.40 11.94 -19.71
CA LYS A 371 10.58 12.75 -20.62
C LYS A 371 10.75 14.22 -20.38
#